data_74a636ff94261dc00ad3304fe0e26e19
#
_entry.id   74a636ff94261dc00ad3304fe0e26e19
#
_cell.length_a   1.000
_cell.length_b   1.000
_cell.length_c   1.000
_cell.angle_alpha   90.00
_cell.angle_beta   90.00
_cell.angle_gamma   90.00
#
_symmetry.space_group_name_H-M   'P 1'
#
loop_
_entity.id
_entity.type
_entity.pdbx_description
1 polymer ?
#
loop_
_entity_poly.entity_id
_entity_poly.type
_entity_poly.pdbx_seq_one_letter_code
_entity_poly.pdbx_strand_id
1 'polypeptide(L)'
;MSEEGQNVRFEKVALPHLGAAYNLARWLVRNDEDAEDIVQEAFLRAFKFFGGYRGGESRTWLLTIVRNTCYSWLQRNRARELTDSLDETQEDVAVDFASPELVLMKNVEAQVVREALAGLPIEFREVMVMREMEELSYKEIALIADLPIGTVMSRLARGRKRLHSMLADRTNLKTGARGGTAS
;
A
#
# COMPACT_ATOMS: atom_id res chain seq x y z
N MET A 1 -33.54 9.08 9.96
CA MET A 1 -32.43 8.60 10.80
C MET A 1 -31.66 9.84 11.21
N SER A 2 -31.50 10.07 12.52
CA SER A 2 -30.77 11.25 13.01
C SER A 2 -29.29 11.18 12.60
N GLU A 3 -28.64 12.34 12.47
CA GLU A 3 -27.19 12.40 12.16
C GLU A 3 -26.35 11.61 13.16
N GLU A 4 -26.70 11.64 14.44
CA GLU A 4 -26.05 10.83 15.49
C GLU A 4 -26.15 9.33 15.20
N GLY A 5 -27.29 8.84 14.73
CA GLY A 5 -27.48 7.44 14.39
C GLY A 5 -26.64 7.02 13.18
N GLN A 6 -26.43 7.93 12.23
CA GLN A 6 -25.57 7.70 11.07
C GLN A 6 -24.10 7.65 11.47
N ASN A 7 -23.66 8.55 12.34
CA ASN A 7 -22.28 8.60 12.86
C ASN A 7 -21.92 7.29 13.57
N VAL A 8 -22.74 6.88 14.55
CA VAL A 8 -22.50 5.64 15.30
C VAL A 8 -22.47 4.41 14.40
N ARG A 9 -23.35 4.37 13.38
CA ARG A 9 -23.36 3.26 12.41
C ARG A 9 -22.13 3.26 11.53
N PHE A 10 -21.69 4.43 11.06
CA PHE A 10 -20.48 4.57 10.27
C PHE A 10 -19.24 4.13 11.04
N GLU A 11 -19.08 4.60 12.27
CA GLU A 11 -17.97 4.20 13.14
C GLU A 11 -17.89 2.68 13.30
N LYS A 12 -19.01 2.02 13.59
CA LYS A 12 -19.06 0.55 13.71
C LYS A 12 -18.66 -0.19 12.43
N VAL A 13 -18.94 0.40 11.27
CA VAL A 13 -18.67 -0.21 9.96
C VAL A 13 -17.23 0.07 9.50
N ALA A 14 -16.73 1.29 9.72
CA ALA A 14 -15.47 1.75 9.15
C ALA A 14 -14.25 1.60 10.07
N LEU A 15 -14.39 1.93 11.37
CA LEU A 15 -13.25 1.92 12.30
C LEU A 15 -12.55 0.56 12.45
N PRO A 16 -13.23 -0.60 12.42
CA PRO A 16 -12.54 -1.88 12.46
C PRO A 16 -11.53 -2.10 11.33
N HIS A 17 -11.64 -1.35 10.24
CA HIS A 17 -10.78 -1.46 9.06
C HIS A 17 -9.75 -0.33 8.94
N LEU A 18 -9.62 0.52 9.94
CA LEU A 18 -8.68 1.65 9.94
C LEU A 18 -7.22 1.16 9.75
N GLY A 19 -6.83 0.09 10.44
CA GLY A 19 -5.49 -0.48 10.30
C GLY A 19 -5.19 -0.98 8.89
N ALA A 20 -6.13 -1.70 8.27
CA ALA A 20 -6.01 -2.15 6.88
C ALA A 20 -5.98 -0.99 5.88
N ALA A 21 -6.79 0.04 6.11
CA ALA A 21 -6.82 1.27 5.31
C ALA A 21 -5.46 1.99 5.34
N TYR A 22 -4.91 2.20 6.54
CA TYR A 22 -3.60 2.83 6.72
C TYR A 22 -2.48 2.01 6.10
N ASN A 23 -2.48 0.69 6.34
CA ASN A 23 -1.47 -0.20 5.78
C ASN A 23 -1.47 -0.17 4.24
N LEU A 24 -2.63 -0.26 3.61
CA LEU A 24 -2.75 -0.16 2.16
C LEU A 24 -2.26 1.20 1.64
N ALA A 25 -2.70 2.30 2.25
CA ALA A 25 -2.29 3.65 1.85
C ALA A 25 -0.76 3.82 1.97
N ARG A 26 -0.17 3.43 3.10
CA ARG A 26 1.27 3.52 3.34
C ARG A 26 2.09 2.77 2.29
N TRP A 27 1.67 1.57 1.92
CA TRP A 27 2.36 0.80 0.89
C TRP A 27 2.20 1.40 -0.51
N LEU A 28 1.07 2.03 -0.81
CA LEU A 28 0.85 2.65 -2.12
C LEU A 28 1.60 3.96 -2.28
N VAL A 29 1.57 4.84 -1.27
CA VAL A 29 2.20 6.17 -1.38
C VAL A 29 3.61 6.22 -0.82
N ARG A 30 4.02 5.22 -0.01
CA ARG A 30 5.38 5.04 0.50
C ARG A 30 5.86 6.18 1.43
N ASN A 31 4.94 6.87 2.06
CA ASN A 31 5.20 7.93 3.02
C ASN A 31 4.13 7.90 4.11
N ASP A 32 4.54 8.01 5.37
CA ASP A 32 3.64 7.87 6.53
C ASP A 32 2.68 9.06 6.66
N GLU A 33 3.18 10.30 6.52
CA GLU A 33 2.37 11.51 6.62
C GLU A 33 1.33 11.59 5.50
N ASP A 34 1.74 11.29 4.27
CA ASP A 34 0.83 11.24 3.13
C ASP A 34 -0.22 10.14 3.28
N ALA A 35 0.16 8.99 3.83
CA ALA A 35 -0.78 7.90 4.11
C ALA A 35 -1.83 8.29 5.14
N GLU A 36 -1.44 9.00 6.21
CA GLU A 36 -2.37 9.52 7.22
C GLU A 36 -3.38 10.50 6.59
N ASP A 37 -2.90 11.45 5.81
CA ASP A 37 -3.75 12.43 5.12
C ASP A 37 -4.72 11.76 4.14
N ILE A 38 -4.25 10.78 3.39
CA ILE A 38 -5.07 10.02 2.45
C ILE A 38 -6.14 9.22 3.19
N VAL A 39 -5.79 8.57 4.30
CA VAL A 39 -6.76 7.81 5.10
C VAL A 39 -7.82 8.73 5.67
N GLN A 40 -7.46 9.90 6.18
CA GLN A 40 -8.43 10.90 6.63
C GLN A 40 -9.37 11.33 5.49
N GLU A 41 -8.83 11.66 4.32
CA GLU A 41 -9.64 12.02 3.14
C GLU A 41 -10.55 10.86 2.72
N ALA A 42 -10.05 9.63 2.72
CA ALA A 42 -10.83 8.45 2.36
C ALA A 42 -11.98 8.20 3.35
N PHE A 43 -11.75 8.37 4.65
CA PHE A 43 -12.80 8.23 5.66
C PHE A 43 -13.85 9.33 5.55
N LEU A 44 -13.47 10.58 5.27
CA LEU A 44 -14.42 11.65 4.99
C LEU A 44 -15.28 11.36 3.75
N ARG A 45 -14.67 10.84 2.69
CA ARG A 45 -15.39 10.40 1.49
C ARG A 45 -16.33 9.23 1.81
N ALA A 46 -15.84 8.23 2.54
CA ALA A 46 -16.64 7.10 2.97
C ALA A 46 -17.86 7.54 3.79
N PHE A 47 -17.66 8.45 4.73
CA PHE A 47 -18.76 9.02 5.53
C PHE A 47 -19.79 9.75 4.66
N LYS A 48 -19.34 10.59 3.73
CA LYS A 48 -20.21 11.32 2.80
C LYS A 48 -21.07 10.37 1.96
N PHE A 49 -20.53 9.24 1.53
CA PHE A 49 -21.24 8.26 0.70
C PHE A 49 -21.91 7.15 1.51
N PHE A 50 -21.80 7.18 2.84
CA PHE A 50 -22.32 6.12 3.70
C PHE A 50 -23.82 5.94 3.62
N GLY A 51 -24.58 7.00 3.30
CA GLY A 51 -26.02 6.91 3.06
C GLY A 51 -26.40 5.94 1.94
N GLY A 52 -25.51 5.69 1.00
CA GLY A 52 -25.68 4.71 -0.09
C GLY A 52 -25.16 3.31 0.25
N TYR A 53 -24.47 3.13 1.36
CA TYR A 53 -23.98 1.82 1.78
C TYR A 53 -25.14 0.93 2.24
N ARG A 54 -25.38 -0.15 1.51
CA ARG A 54 -26.51 -1.08 1.72
C ARG A 54 -26.14 -2.30 2.57
N GLY A 55 -24.98 -2.31 3.20
CA GLY A 55 -24.44 -3.49 3.86
C GLY A 55 -23.53 -4.31 2.93
N GLY A 56 -23.11 -5.49 3.39
CA GLY A 56 -22.17 -6.36 2.69
C GLY A 56 -20.75 -6.22 3.25
N GLU A 57 -19.76 -6.54 2.42
CA GLU A 57 -18.34 -6.54 2.82
C GLU A 57 -17.80 -5.12 3.05
N SER A 58 -17.95 -4.64 4.29
CA SER A 58 -17.56 -3.28 4.69
C SER A 58 -16.06 -3.01 4.46
N ARG A 59 -15.23 -4.01 4.68
CA ARG A 59 -13.78 -3.94 4.44
C ARG A 59 -13.47 -3.69 2.97
N THR A 60 -14.03 -4.46 2.07
CA THR A 60 -13.85 -4.31 0.62
C THR A 60 -14.35 -2.95 0.14
N TRP A 61 -15.52 -2.52 0.60
CA TRP A 61 -16.07 -1.21 0.29
C TRP A 61 -15.15 -0.07 0.72
N LEU A 62 -14.67 -0.09 1.96
CA LEU A 62 -13.78 0.95 2.49
C LEU A 62 -12.42 0.95 1.78
N LEU A 63 -11.80 -0.22 1.59
CA LEU A 63 -10.51 -0.33 0.92
C LEU A 63 -10.56 0.10 -0.54
N THR A 64 -11.71 -0.05 -1.22
CA THR A 64 -11.93 0.52 -2.55
C THR A 64 -11.82 2.04 -2.54
N ILE A 65 -12.44 2.69 -1.55
CA ILE A 65 -12.36 4.16 -1.39
C ILE A 65 -10.92 4.59 -1.09
N VAL A 66 -10.25 3.90 -0.18
CA VAL A 66 -8.84 4.17 0.19
C VAL A 66 -7.93 4.04 -1.00
N ARG A 67 -8.00 2.92 -1.72
CA ARG A 67 -7.21 2.68 -2.94
C ARG A 67 -7.42 3.78 -3.98
N ASN A 68 -8.66 4.15 -4.27
CA ASN A 68 -8.99 5.19 -5.23
C ASN A 68 -8.48 6.56 -4.78
N THR A 69 -8.53 6.86 -3.48
CA THR A 69 -7.97 8.08 -2.91
C THR A 69 -6.45 8.13 -3.06
N CYS A 70 -5.75 7.02 -2.82
CA CYS A 70 -4.30 6.90 -3.07
C CYS A 70 -3.94 7.20 -4.53
N TYR A 71 -4.63 6.58 -5.48
CA TYR A 71 -4.34 6.80 -6.90
C TYR A 71 -4.61 8.23 -7.35
N SER A 72 -5.69 8.86 -6.86
CA SER A 72 -5.96 10.28 -7.12
C SER A 72 -4.87 11.18 -6.57
N TRP A 73 -4.36 10.87 -5.38
CA TRP A 73 -3.25 11.59 -4.77
C TRP A 73 -1.95 11.43 -5.57
N LEU A 74 -1.62 10.19 -5.98
CA LEU A 74 -0.43 9.90 -6.79
C LEU A 74 -0.47 10.63 -8.14
N GLN A 75 -1.62 10.69 -8.79
CA GLN A 75 -1.79 11.43 -10.04
C GLN A 75 -1.56 12.94 -9.84
N ARG A 76 -2.11 13.52 -8.77
CA ARG A 76 -1.92 14.94 -8.44
C ARG A 76 -0.46 15.27 -8.13
N ASN A 77 0.22 14.42 -7.38
CA ASN A 77 1.64 14.62 -7.06
C ASN A 77 2.55 14.50 -8.27
N ARG A 78 2.32 13.49 -9.12
CA ARG A 78 3.07 13.37 -10.38
C ARG A 78 2.89 14.60 -11.28
N ALA A 79 1.69 15.18 -11.36
CA ALA A 79 1.43 16.39 -12.11
C ALA A 79 2.17 17.60 -11.51
N ARG A 80 2.27 17.71 -10.18
CA ARG A 80 3.05 18.77 -9.50
C ARG A 80 4.54 18.62 -9.77
N GLU A 81 5.09 17.41 -9.60
CA GLU A 81 6.51 17.11 -9.88
C GLU A 81 6.88 17.47 -11.32
N LEU A 82 6.02 17.17 -12.30
CA LEU A 82 6.24 17.55 -13.70
C LEU A 82 6.17 19.07 -13.94
N THR A 83 5.41 19.80 -13.13
CA THR A 83 5.32 21.27 -13.21
C THR A 83 6.48 21.93 -12.50
N ASP A 84 6.93 21.36 -11.38
CA ASP A 84 8.03 21.88 -10.56
C ASP A 84 9.41 21.44 -11.09
N SER A 85 9.51 20.35 -11.87
CA SER A 85 10.77 19.86 -12.46
C SER A 85 11.26 20.66 -13.68
N LEU A 86 10.80 21.88 -13.88
CA LEU A 86 11.56 22.87 -14.65
C LEU A 86 12.72 23.48 -13.83
N ASP A 87 12.80 23.18 -12.53
CA ASP A 87 13.93 23.51 -11.66
C ASP A 87 14.13 22.35 -10.65
N GLU A 88 15.30 21.71 -10.77
CA GLU A 88 15.93 20.79 -9.81
C GLU A 88 15.61 19.26 -9.89
N THR A 89 16.70 18.53 -9.98
CA THR A 89 17.03 17.13 -9.79
C THR A 89 16.08 16.33 -8.89
N GLN A 90 15.58 15.22 -9.45
CA GLN A 90 14.94 14.13 -8.73
C GLN A 90 15.89 13.61 -7.62
N GLU A 91 15.60 13.95 -6.38
CA GLU A 91 16.03 13.13 -5.27
C GLU A 91 15.07 11.91 -5.20
N ASP A 92 15.64 10.73 -5.38
CA ASP A 92 14.98 9.48 -4.99
C ASP A 92 14.53 9.62 -3.53
N VAL A 93 13.22 9.72 -3.31
CA VAL A 93 12.66 9.73 -1.97
C VAL A 93 13.03 8.40 -1.34
N ALA A 94 14.06 8.42 -0.52
CA ALA A 94 14.42 7.29 0.32
C ALA A 94 13.19 6.91 1.14
N VAL A 95 12.72 5.69 0.94
CA VAL A 95 11.58 5.15 1.66
C VAL A 95 12.02 4.95 3.10
N ASP A 96 11.68 5.89 3.96
CA ASP A 96 11.90 5.73 5.41
C ASP A 96 10.80 4.85 5.97
N PHE A 97 11.08 3.55 6.06
CA PHE A 97 10.24 2.58 6.75
C PHE A 97 10.55 2.51 8.25
N ALA A 98 11.23 3.51 8.79
CA ALA A 98 11.57 3.58 10.19
C ALA A 98 10.39 4.12 11.01
N SER A 99 9.50 3.24 11.40
CA SER A 99 8.83 3.43 12.68
C SER A 99 9.81 2.97 13.76
N PRO A 100 10.32 3.86 14.65
CA PRO A 100 11.43 3.54 15.57
C PRO A 100 11.13 2.44 16.57
N GLU A 101 9.88 2.11 16.82
CA GLU A 101 9.46 1.18 17.89
C GLU A 101 9.38 -0.28 17.47
N LEU A 102 9.37 -0.61 16.18
CA LEU A 102 9.35 -1.99 15.67
C LEU A 102 10.72 -2.50 15.19
N VAL A 103 11.72 -1.63 15.17
CA VAL A 103 13.06 -1.93 14.62
C VAL A 103 13.94 -2.72 15.60
N LEU A 104 13.58 -2.80 16.85
CA LEU A 104 14.57 -3.23 17.87
C LEU A 104 14.78 -4.73 17.97
N MET A 105 14.14 -5.65 17.28
CA MET A 105 14.57 -7.07 17.44
C MET A 105 14.04 -8.10 16.43
N LYS A 106 13.54 -7.77 15.27
CA LYS A 106 13.21 -8.85 14.31
C LYS A 106 13.60 -8.51 12.87
N ASN A 107 14.79 -8.91 12.54
CA ASN A 107 15.21 -9.43 11.27
C ASN A 107 15.58 -8.41 10.19
N VAL A 108 16.88 -8.28 9.99
CA VAL A 108 17.49 -7.80 8.75
C VAL A 108 16.80 -8.43 7.52
N GLU A 109 16.37 -9.68 7.60
CA GLU A 109 15.60 -10.36 6.56
C GLU A 109 14.21 -9.73 6.30
N ALA A 110 13.46 -9.40 7.34
CA ALA A 110 12.16 -8.75 7.19
C ALA A 110 12.28 -7.35 6.58
N GLN A 111 13.32 -6.61 6.93
CA GLN A 111 13.60 -5.31 6.34
C GLN A 111 13.94 -5.42 4.85
N VAL A 112 14.77 -6.40 4.48
CA VAL A 112 15.12 -6.68 3.08
C VAL A 112 13.89 -7.00 2.24
N VAL A 113 12.96 -7.80 2.78
CA VAL A 113 11.70 -8.12 2.10
C VAL A 113 10.82 -6.89 1.95
N ARG A 114 10.71 -6.04 2.99
CA ARG A 114 9.93 -4.80 2.91
C ARG A 114 10.47 -3.85 1.85
N GLU A 115 11.77 -3.64 1.80
CA GLU A 115 12.41 -2.81 0.79
C GLU A 115 12.23 -3.36 -0.63
N ALA A 116 12.35 -4.67 -0.80
CA ALA A 116 12.11 -5.29 -2.09
C ALA A 116 10.64 -5.15 -2.53
N LEU A 117 9.69 -5.36 -1.60
CA LEU A 117 8.27 -5.15 -1.88
C LEU A 117 7.96 -3.69 -2.22
N ALA A 118 8.55 -2.74 -1.49
CA ALA A 118 8.42 -1.31 -1.78
C ALA A 118 8.98 -0.91 -3.14
N GLY A 119 9.99 -1.60 -3.61
CA GLY A 119 10.60 -1.39 -4.93
C GLY A 119 9.81 -1.97 -6.10
N LEU A 120 8.74 -2.74 -5.84
CA LEU A 120 7.88 -3.23 -6.92
C LEU A 120 7.10 -2.09 -7.59
N PRO A 121 6.85 -2.19 -8.92
CA PRO A 121 5.85 -1.34 -9.56
C PRO A 121 4.52 -1.39 -8.82
N ILE A 122 3.83 -0.25 -8.75
CA ILE A 122 2.62 -0.09 -7.92
C ILE A 122 1.53 -1.13 -8.23
N GLU A 123 1.36 -1.50 -9.50
CA GLU A 123 0.37 -2.48 -9.94
C GLU A 123 0.63 -3.90 -9.41
N PHE A 124 1.88 -4.25 -9.13
CA PHE A 124 2.22 -5.51 -8.48
C PHE A 124 2.21 -5.37 -6.96
N ARG A 125 2.71 -4.26 -6.45
CA ARG A 125 2.75 -3.98 -5.02
C ARG A 125 1.35 -3.97 -4.40
N GLU A 126 0.37 -3.31 -5.04
CA GLU A 126 -1.01 -3.24 -4.51
C GLU A 126 -1.64 -4.62 -4.34
N VAL A 127 -1.54 -5.50 -5.33
CA VAL A 127 -2.14 -6.84 -5.24
C VAL A 127 -1.38 -7.74 -4.26
N MET A 128 -0.06 -7.58 -4.17
CA MET A 128 0.77 -8.31 -3.21
C MET A 128 0.44 -7.91 -1.76
N VAL A 129 0.32 -6.63 -1.47
CA VAL A 129 -0.06 -6.12 -0.14
C VAL A 129 -1.45 -6.60 0.24
N MET A 130 -2.42 -6.46 -0.65
CA MET A 130 -3.78 -6.91 -0.41
C MET A 130 -3.87 -8.42 -0.17
N ARG A 131 -3.07 -9.22 -0.86
CA ARG A 131 -3.09 -10.68 -0.71
C ARG A 131 -2.30 -11.16 0.50
N GLU A 132 -1.04 -10.74 0.62
CA GLU A 132 -0.10 -11.32 1.57
C GLU A 132 -0.17 -10.66 2.96
N MET A 133 -0.56 -9.39 3.05
CA MET A 133 -0.66 -8.68 4.32
C MET A 133 -2.09 -8.56 4.83
N GLU A 134 -3.04 -8.30 3.93
CA GLU A 134 -4.45 -8.14 4.29
C GLU A 134 -5.27 -9.41 4.09
N GLU A 135 -4.66 -10.48 3.60
CA GLU A 135 -5.27 -11.82 3.41
C GLU A 135 -6.58 -11.79 2.60
N LEU A 136 -6.73 -10.80 1.70
CA LEU A 136 -7.91 -10.67 0.87
C LEU A 136 -7.98 -11.79 -0.18
N SER A 137 -9.18 -12.23 -0.47
CA SER A 137 -9.43 -13.16 -1.57
C SER A 137 -9.19 -12.50 -2.93
N TYR A 138 -8.97 -13.29 -3.97
CA TYR A 138 -8.81 -12.76 -5.33
C TYR A 138 -10.04 -11.99 -5.81
N LYS A 139 -11.24 -12.38 -5.37
CA LYS A 139 -12.50 -11.67 -5.66
C LYS A 139 -12.52 -10.29 -5.01
N GLU A 140 -12.15 -10.21 -3.74
CA GLU A 140 -12.07 -8.93 -3.02
C GLU A 140 -11.03 -8.00 -3.64
N ILE A 141 -9.84 -8.52 -3.97
CA ILE A 141 -8.79 -7.74 -4.65
C ILE A 141 -9.28 -7.24 -6.01
N ALA A 142 -9.96 -8.10 -6.79
CA ALA A 142 -10.55 -7.72 -8.08
C ALA A 142 -11.55 -6.58 -7.96
N LEU A 143 -12.39 -6.61 -6.92
CA LEU A 143 -13.35 -5.53 -6.63
C LEU A 143 -12.65 -4.24 -6.20
N ILE A 144 -11.70 -4.31 -5.28
CA ILE A 144 -10.98 -3.14 -4.77
C ILE A 144 -10.15 -2.47 -5.87
N ALA A 145 -9.44 -3.25 -6.66
CA ALA A 145 -8.56 -2.76 -7.71
C ALA A 145 -9.27 -2.47 -9.04
N ASP A 146 -10.56 -2.81 -9.13
CA ASP A 146 -11.35 -2.72 -10.37
C ASP A 146 -10.69 -3.45 -11.54
N LEU A 147 -10.38 -4.73 -11.32
CA LEU A 147 -9.67 -5.60 -12.25
C LEU A 147 -10.39 -6.92 -12.44
N PRO A 148 -10.27 -7.56 -13.61
CA PRO A 148 -10.65 -8.96 -13.79
C PRO A 148 -9.84 -9.87 -12.84
N ILE A 149 -10.45 -10.93 -12.34
CA ILE A 149 -9.77 -11.90 -11.44
C ILE A 149 -8.52 -12.49 -12.13
N GLY A 150 -8.59 -12.79 -13.41
CA GLY A 150 -7.43 -13.28 -14.18
C GLY A 150 -6.25 -12.30 -14.17
N THR A 151 -6.53 -11.00 -14.21
CA THR A 151 -5.50 -9.95 -14.09
C THR A 151 -4.91 -9.91 -12.68
N VAL A 152 -5.72 -10.06 -11.64
CA VAL A 152 -5.22 -10.18 -10.25
C VAL A 152 -4.27 -11.36 -10.14
N MET A 153 -4.65 -12.53 -10.64
CA MET A 153 -3.82 -13.74 -10.60
C MET A 153 -2.49 -13.54 -11.35
N SER A 154 -2.51 -12.95 -12.55
CA SER A 154 -1.30 -12.71 -13.33
C SER A 154 -0.40 -11.66 -12.69
N ARG A 155 -0.96 -10.60 -12.10
CA ARG A 155 -0.19 -9.60 -11.35
C ARG A 155 0.45 -10.19 -10.10
N LEU A 156 -0.25 -11.04 -9.35
CA LEU A 156 0.33 -11.74 -8.20
C LEU A 156 1.48 -12.66 -8.62
N ALA A 157 1.32 -13.45 -9.68
CA ALA A 157 2.37 -14.32 -10.19
C ALA A 157 3.62 -13.53 -10.61
N ARG A 158 3.45 -12.43 -11.33
CA ARG A 158 4.55 -11.55 -11.76
C ARG A 158 5.19 -10.82 -10.58
N GLY A 159 4.38 -10.34 -9.65
CA GLY A 159 4.84 -9.68 -8.43
C GLY A 159 5.72 -10.59 -7.58
N ARG A 160 5.28 -11.81 -7.34
CA ARG A 160 6.06 -12.84 -6.62
C ARG A 160 7.38 -13.17 -7.34
N LYS A 161 7.35 -13.33 -8.66
CA LYS A 161 8.55 -13.59 -9.44
C LYS A 161 9.56 -12.46 -9.36
N ARG A 162 9.10 -11.20 -9.48
CA ARG A 162 9.97 -10.01 -9.36
C ARG A 162 10.54 -9.88 -7.96
N LEU A 163 9.71 -10.06 -6.94
CA LEU A 163 10.15 -10.02 -5.54
C LEU A 163 11.24 -11.06 -5.28
N HIS A 164 11.03 -12.28 -5.74
CA HIS A 164 12.01 -13.36 -5.61
C HIS A 164 13.34 -13.02 -6.28
N SER A 165 13.32 -12.48 -7.51
CA SER A 165 14.52 -12.02 -8.23
C SER A 165 15.27 -10.95 -7.43
N MET A 166 14.57 -9.92 -6.94
CA MET A 166 15.17 -8.82 -6.17
C MET A 166 15.83 -9.32 -4.88
N LEU A 167 15.23 -10.32 -4.22
CA LEU A 167 15.78 -10.92 -3.01
C LEU A 167 17.01 -11.78 -3.31
N ALA A 168 17.01 -12.55 -4.41
CA ALA A 168 18.14 -13.34 -4.84
C ALA A 168 19.36 -12.48 -5.17
N ASP A 169 19.17 -11.38 -5.89
CA ASP A 169 20.26 -10.44 -6.24
C ASP A 169 20.89 -9.82 -5.00
N ARG A 170 20.10 -9.44 -4.00
CA ARG A 170 20.60 -8.90 -2.71
C ARG A 170 21.38 -9.93 -1.90
N THR A 171 20.99 -11.19 -1.95
CA THR A 171 21.72 -12.28 -1.28
C THR A 171 23.08 -12.53 -1.93
N ASN A 172 23.14 -12.51 -3.26
CA ASN A 172 24.37 -12.68 -4.00
C ASN A 172 25.37 -11.55 -3.76
N LEU A 173 24.90 -10.30 -3.66
CA LEU A 173 25.75 -9.14 -3.32
C LEU A 173 26.38 -9.27 -1.93
N LYS A 174 25.65 -9.80 -0.95
CA LYS A 174 26.18 -10.02 0.41
C LYS A 174 27.22 -11.14 0.48
N THR A 175 27.08 -12.16 -0.36
CA THR A 175 28.00 -13.30 -0.43
C THR A 175 29.29 -12.93 -1.17
N GLY A 176 29.20 -12.11 -2.22
CA GLY A 176 30.35 -11.64 -2.99
C GLY A 176 31.26 -10.66 -2.21
N ALA A 177 30.70 -9.89 -1.26
CA ALA A 177 31.48 -8.96 -0.44
C ALA A 177 32.29 -9.64 0.69
N ARG A 178 32.04 -10.91 0.99
CA ARG A 178 32.77 -11.69 2.01
C ARG A 178 33.94 -12.52 1.45
N GLY A 179 34.12 -12.55 0.13
CA GLY A 179 35.15 -13.37 -0.56
C GLY A 179 36.43 -12.62 -0.94
N GLY A 180 36.63 -11.39 -0.56
CA GLY A 180 37.74 -10.52 -1.01
C GLY A 180 38.74 -10.10 0.07
N THR A 181 39.16 -10.99 0.99
CA THR A 181 40.35 -10.75 1.79
C THR A 181 41.02 -12.08 2.16
N ALA A 182 41.79 -12.63 1.20
CA ALA A 182 42.84 -13.60 1.49
C ALA A 182 43.86 -13.55 0.37
N SER A 183 44.83 -12.68 0.51
CA SER A 183 46.25 -12.86 0.11
C SER A 183 47.08 -11.75 0.65
#